data_3083a6547f1b6ed3fa8e7b9b5f944dfe
#
_entry.id   3083a6547f1b6ed3fa8e7b9b5f944dfe
#
_cell.length_a   1.000
_cell.length_b   1.000
_cell.length_c   1.000
_cell.angle_alpha   90.00
_cell.angle_beta   90.00
_cell.angle_gamma   90.00
#
_symmetry.space_group_name_H-M   'P 1'
#
loop_
_entity.id
_entity.type
_entity.pdbx_description
1 polymer ?
#
loop_
_entity_poly.entity_id
_entity_poly.type
_entity_poly.pdbx_seq_one_letter_code
_entity_poly.pdbx_strand_id
1 'polypeptide(L)'
;GVITKMGVEIQSKSVILCNGTFLNGLIHLGKKNYKGGRSGEPPAEGITKQLIELGFTNGRMKTGTPPRLDGRTIDYSKTEEQAGDKNPVNFSYLSNNQLSKQHSCFITYTSPEVHSILKEGFEDSPMFSGRIKGLGPRYCPSIEDKIERFSTKERHQLFIEPEGRDTIEIYLNGFSTSLPEEVQ
;
A
#
# COMPACT_ATOMS: atom_id res chain seq x y z
N GLY A 1 0.90 10.29 -28.58
CA GLY A 1 1.85 11.02 -27.75
C GLY A 1 1.24 11.54 -26.46
N VAL A 2 2.03 12.20 -25.67
CA VAL A 2 1.63 12.79 -24.39
C VAL A 2 2.22 14.18 -24.22
N ILE A 3 1.54 15.02 -23.43
CA ILE A 3 2.06 16.31 -22.98
C ILE A 3 2.27 16.21 -21.47
N THR A 4 3.48 16.47 -21.02
CA THR A 4 3.81 16.47 -19.59
C THR A 4 3.21 17.68 -18.87
N LYS A 5 3.13 17.64 -17.56
CA LYS A 5 2.67 18.80 -16.75
C LYS A 5 3.54 20.06 -16.93
N MET A 6 4.79 19.90 -17.38
CA MET A 6 5.72 20.99 -17.70
C MET A 6 5.53 21.52 -19.12
N GLY A 7 4.57 21.01 -19.91
CA GLY A 7 4.33 21.41 -21.29
C GLY A 7 5.23 20.74 -22.32
N VAL A 8 6.04 19.76 -21.93
CA VAL A 8 6.89 19.03 -22.89
C VAL A 8 6.03 18.02 -23.67
N GLU A 9 6.03 18.13 -24.98
CA GLU A 9 5.36 17.23 -25.90
C GLU A 9 6.27 16.04 -26.26
N ILE A 10 5.76 14.83 -26.07
CA ILE A 10 6.45 13.59 -26.43
C ILE A 10 5.58 12.86 -27.46
N GLN A 11 6.04 12.82 -28.69
CA GLN A 11 5.32 12.14 -29.76
C GLN A 11 5.59 10.65 -29.73
N SER A 12 4.55 9.84 -29.85
CA SER A 12 4.65 8.38 -29.94
C SER A 12 3.47 7.79 -30.70
N LYS A 13 3.67 6.61 -31.27
CA LYS A 13 2.60 5.86 -31.97
C LYS A 13 1.58 5.28 -30.98
N SER A 14 2.02 4.93 -29.77
CA SER A 14 1.20 4.35 -28.73
C SER A 14 1.59 4.88 -27.38
N VAL A 15 0.64 4.88 -26.43
CA VAL A 15 0.83 5.26 -25.03
C VAL A 15 0.30 4.15 -24.16
N ILE A 16 1.13 3.70 -23.22
CA ILE A 16 0.76 2.67 -22.23
C ILE A 16 0.64 3.36 -20.88
N LEU A 17 -0.54 3.25 -20.27
CA LEU A 17 -0.81 3.81 -18.94
C LEU A 17 -0.40 2.79 -17.86
N CYS A 18 0.61 3.15 -17.07
CA CYS A 18 1.09 2.38 -15.92
C CYS A 18 0.99 3.23 -14.64
N ASN A 19 -0.17 3.80 -14.40
CA ASN A 19 -0.39 4.87 -13.42
C ASN A 19 -0.59 4.39 -11.99
N GLY A 20 -0.63 3.10 -11.73
CA GLY A 20 -0.88 2.57 -10.40
C GLY A 20 -2.19 3.13 -9.79
N THR A 21 -2.12 3.61 -8.56
CA THR A 21 -3.26 4.17 -7.81
C THR A 21 -3.31 5.70 -7.82
N PHE A 22 -2.56 6.35 -8.71
CA PHE A 22 -2.28 7.79 -8.62
C PHE A 22 -3.19 8.68 -9.47
N LEU A 23 -4.04 8.12 -10.34
CA LEU A 23 -5.01 8.91 -11.11
C LEU A 23 -6.05 9.53 -10.18
N ASN A 24 -6.06 10.85 -10.08
CA ASN A 24 -6.88 11.59 -9.13
C ASN A 24 -6.76 11.03 -7.71
N GLY A 25 -5.53 10.67 -7.30
CA GLY A 25 -5.26 10.03 -6.02
C GLY A 25 -5.78 10.85 -4.84
N LEU A 26 -6.45 10.19 -3.90
CA LEU A 26 -6.97 10.77 -2.68
C LEU A 26 -6.58 9.86 -1.51
N ILE A 27 -5.83 10.42 -0.58
CA ILE A 27 -5.37 9.72 0.61
C ILE A 27 -6.37 10.00 1.74
N HIS A 28 -6.75 8.95 2.46
CA HIS A 28 -7.65 9.00 3.59
C HIS A 28 -6.92 8.60 4.86
N LEU A 29 -7.10 9.40 5.91
CA LEU A 29 -6.53 9.17 7.24
C LEU A 29 -7.59 9.57 8.29
N GLY A 30 -8.33 8.63 8.80
CA GLY A 30 -9.48 8.90 9.67
C GLY A 30 -10.48 9.86 9.01
N LYS A 31 -10.79 10.95 9.68
CA LYS A 31 -11.68 12.00 9.18
C LYS A 31 -11.05 12.91 8.13
N LYS A 32 -9.72 12.88 7.99
CA LYS A 32 -8.98 13.75 7.07
C LYS A 32 -8.84 13.08 5.69
N ASN A 33 -8.82 13.89 4.65
CA ASN A 33 -8.41 13.45 3.32
C ASN A 33 -7.65 14.57 2.62
N TYR A 34 -6.76 14.18 1.72
CA TYR A 34 -5.98 15.12 0.92
C TYR A 34 -5.58 14.47 -0.40
N LYS A 35 -5.41 15.30 -1.43
CA LYS A 35 -4.93 14.84 -2.73
C LYS A 35 -3.47 14.41 -2.62
N GLY A 36 -3.13 13.26 -3.19
CA GLY A 36 -1.77 12.74 -3.14
C GLY A 36 -1.51 11.67 -4.18
N GLY A 37 -0.25 11.53 -4.49
CA GLY A 37 0.30 10.46 -5.30
C GLY A 37 1.21 9.55 -4.44
N ARG A 38 2.41 9.25 -4.95
CA ARG A 38 3.47 8.64 -4.16
C ARG A 38 3.92 9.61 -3.05
N SER A 39 4.56 9.11 -2.01
CA SER A 39 5.02 9.93 -0.88
C SER A 39 5.71 11.22 -1.33
N GLY A 40 5.18 12.36 -0.90
CA GLY A 40 5.67 13.69 -1.28
C GLY A 40 5.29 14.16 -2.70
N GLU A 41 4.56 13.37 -3.48
CA GLU A 41 4.19 13.73 -4.85
C GLU A 41 2.69 14.09 -4.97
N PRO A 42 2.34 15.02 -5.88
CA PRO A 42 0.94 15.29 -6.17
C PRO A 42 0.29 14.13 -6.95
N PRO A 43 -1.05 14.03 -6.96
CA PRO A 43 -1.74 13.05 -7.79
C PRO A 43 -1.59 13.38 -9.28
N ALA A 44 -1.76 12.37 -10.13
CA ALA A 44 -1.87 12.56 -11.57
C ALA A 44 -3.29 13.02 -11.91
N GLU A 45 -3.43 14.27 -12.31
CA GLU A 45 -4.72 14.87 -12.67
C GLU A 45 -4.83 15.09 -14.19
N GLY A 46 -6.05 15.10 -14.71
CA GLY A 46 -6.36 15.37 -16.12
C GLY A 46 -6.49 14.11 -17.00
N ILE A 47 -5.70 13.08 -16.79
CA ILE A 47 -5.73 11.85 -17.61
C ILE A 47 -7.10 11.17 -17.55
N THR A 48 -7.68 11.01 -16.37
CA THR A 48 -9.01 10.38 -16.21
C THR A 48 -10.07 11.13 -17.00
N LYS A 49 -10.04 12.47 -16.97
CA LYS A 49 -10.99 13.30 -17.73
C LYS A 49 -10.86 13.04 -19.23
N GLN A 50 -9.64 13.04 -19.76
CA GLN A 50 -9.39 12.76 -21.18
C GLN A 50 -9.84 11.35 -21.58
N LEU A 51 -9.64 10.35 -20.73
CA LEU A 51 -10.11 9.00 -21.00
C LEU A 51 -11.65 8.94 -21.10
N ILE A 52 -12.35 9.64 -20.24
CA ILE A 52 -13.82 9.77 -20.30
C ILE A 52 -14.25 10.44 -21.61
N GLU A 53 -13.60 11.53 -21.99
CA GLU A 53 -13.86 12.24 -23.25
C GLU A 53 -13.62 11.34 -24.47
N LEU A 54 -12.71 10.39 -24.37
CA LEU A 54 -12.47 9.35 -25.39
C LEU A 54 -13.45 8.17 -25.33
N GLY A 55 -14.43 8.19 -24.42
CA GLY A 55 -15.48 7.18 -24.32
C GLY A 55 -15.16 6.01 -23.36
N PHE A 56 -14.09 6.08 -22.59
CA PHE A 56 -13.80 5.05 -21.59
C PHE A 56 -14.66 5.22 -20.33
N THR A 57 -15.17 4.12 -19.84
CA THR A 57 -15.85 4.07 -18.54
C THR A 57 -14.80 4.13 -17.42
N ASN A 58 -15.06 4.93 -16.41
CA ASN A 58 -14.19 5.05 -15.24
C ASN A 58 -14.93 4.66 -13.95
N GLY A 59 -14.15 4.33 -12.92
CA GLY A 59 -14.64 4.07 -11.58
C GLY A 59 -13.58 4.40 -10.54
N ARG A 60 -14.01 4.55 -9.28
CA ARG A 60 -13.10 4.72 -8.15
C ARG A 60 -12.80 3.36 -7.54
N MET A 61 -11.51 3.11 -7.32
CA MET A 61 -11.05 1.95 -6.57
C MET A 61 -10.40 2.41 -5.26
N LYS A 62 -10.60 1.64 -4.20
CA LYS A 62 -9.97 1.85 -2.91
C LYS A 62 -8.84 0.84 -2.74
N THR A 63 -7.68 1.30 -2.37
CA THR A 63 -6.58 0.46 -1.87
C THR A 63 -6.09 1.00 -0.54
N GLY A 64 -5.35 0.21 0.22
CA GLY A 64 -4.76 0.64 1.48
C GLY A 64 -3.25 0.70 1.40
N THR A 65 -2.66 1.50 2.28
CA THR A 65 -1.22 1.49 2.57
C THR A 65 -1.02 1.33 4.06
N PRO A 66 -0.01 0.55 4.51
CA PRO A 66 0.32 0.45 5.92
C PRO A 66 1.13 1.68 6.38
N PRO A 67 1.20 1.92 7.70
CA PRO A 67 2.18 2.86 8.25
C PRO A 67 3.60 2.40 7.92
N ARG A 68 4.51 3.35 7.84
CA ARG A 68 5.94 3.07 7.79
C ARG A 68 6.51 3.11 9.20
N LEU A 69 7.39 2.15 9.51
CA LEU A 69 8.00 2.01 10.82
C LEU A 69 9.48 2.36 10.75
N ASP A 70 10.03 2.87 11.84
CA ASP A 70 11.47 2.99 12.00
C ASP A 70 12.05 1.64 12.48
N GLY A 71 12.79 0.97 11.61
CA GLY A 71 13.37 -0.34 11.88
C GLY A 71 14.28 -0.41 13.10
N ARG A 72 14.79 0.73 13.58
CA ARG A 72 15.62 0.81 14.80
C ARG A 72 14.80 0.64 16.07
N THR A 73 13.48 0.84 16.00
CA THR A 73 12.56 0.74 17.14
C THR A 73 11.91 -0.64 17.26
N ILE A 74 12.16 -1.53 16.32
CA ILE A 74 11.55 -2.86 16.28
C ILE A 74 12.36 -3.84 17.13
N ASP A 75 11.69 -4.53 18.03
CA ASP A 75 12.27 -5.66 18.77
C ASP A 75 12.19 -6.94 17.93
N TYR A 76 13.20 -7.16 17.11
CA TYR A 76 13.26 -8.34 16.22
C TYR A 76 13.34 -9.67 16.98
N SER A 77 13.70 -9.68 18.27
CA SER A 77 13.72 -10.90 19.06
C SER A 77 12.33 -11.50 19.31
N LYS A 78 11.29 -10.69 19.10
CA LYS A 78 9.87 -11.08 19.22
C LYS A 78 9.23 -11.43 17.88
N THR A 79 10.02 -11.51 16.82
CA THR A 79 9.57 -11.80 15.47
C THR A 79 10.19 -13.10 14.95
N GLU A 80 9.57 -13.67 13.93
CA GLU A 80 10.10 -14.86 13.25
C GLU A 80 10.83 -14.44 11.97
N GLU A 81 12.12 -14.76 11.88
CA GLU A 81 12.90 -14.43 10.68
C GLU A 81 12.47 -15.31 9.51
N GLN A 82 12.14 -14.68 8.40
CA GLN A 82 11.95 -15.31 7.10
C GLN A 82 13.12 -14.99 6.20
N ALA A 83 14.10 -15.86 6.18
CA ALA A 83 15.26 -15.74 5.32
C ALA A 83 14.88 -15.91 3.84
N GLY A 84 15.71 -15.39 2.95
CA GLY A 84 15.59 -15.65 1.53
C GLY A 84 15.90 -17.11 1.16
N ASP A 85 15.67 -17.46 -0.09
CA ASP A 85 15.89 -18.83 -0.59
C ASP A 85 17.34 -19.27 -0.43
N LYS A 86 17.56 -20.51 0.00
CA LYS A 86 18.90 -21.11 0.09
C LYS A 86 19.58 -21.19 -1.27
N ASN A 87 18.80 -21.43 -2.32
CA ASN A 87 19.27 -21.52 -3.71
C ASN A 87 18.43 -20.57 -4.57
N PRO A 88 18.70 -19.26 -4.50
CA PRO A 88 17.91 -18.28 -5.25
C PRO A 88 18.11 -18.46 -6.75
N VAL A 89 17.00 -18.38 -7.48
CA VAL A 89 17.03 -18.33 -8.95
C VAL A 89 16.75 -16.90 -9.41
N ASN A 90 17.36 -16.51 -10.51
CA ASN A 90 17.11 -15.18 -11.07
C ASN A 90 15.73 -15.12 -11.72
N PHE A 91 15.07 -13.94 -11.62
CA PHE A 91 13.84 -13.67 -12.38
C PHE A 91 14.10 -13.57 -13.88
N SER A 92 15.29 -13.15 -14.28
CA SER A 92 15.70 -13.06 -15.68
C SER A 92 16.38 -14.34 -16.12
N TYR A 93 15.91 -14.92 -17.22
CA TYR A 93 16.58 -16.05 -17.88
C TYR A 93 17.93 -15.69 -18.54
N LEU A 94 18.19 -14.39 -18.72
CA LEU A 94 19.42 -13.88 -19.35
C LEU A 94 20.50 -13.53 -18.33
N SER A 95 20.18 -13.51 -17.05
CA SER A 95 21.12 -13.13 -15.98
C SER A 95 21.69 -14.36 -15.30
N ASN A 96 23.01 -14.43 -15.21
CA ASN A 96 23.75 -15.45 -14.46
C ASN A 96 24.30 -14.89 -13.14
N ASN A 97 23.90 -13.66 -12.75
CA ASN A 97 24.36 -13.04 -11.52
C ASN A 97 23.67 -13.68 -10.32
N GLN A 98 24.42 -14.35 -9.47
CA GLN A 98 23.92 -14.79 -8.18
C GLN A 98 23.82 -13.60 -7.23
N LEU A 99 22.72 -13.52 -6.48
CA LEU A 99 22.56 -12.54 -5.40
C LEU A 99 23.59 -12.85 -4.30
N SER A 100 24.57 -11.97 -4.12
CA SER A 100 25.63 -12.14 -3.13
C SER A 100 25.14 -11.96 -1.68
N LYS A 101 24.06 -11.22 -1.49
CA LYS A 101 23.45 -10.95 -0.18
C LYS A 101 21.94 -10.83 -0.32
N GLN A 102 21.22 -11.63 0.43
CA GLN A 102 19.78 -11.52 0.59
C GLN A 102 19.43 -10.74 1.87
N HIS A 103 18.26 -10.13 1.88
CA HIS A 103 17.71 -9.47 3.05
C HIS A 103 16.52 -10.29 3.54
N SER A 104 16.52 -10.61 4.82
CA SER A 104 15.40 -11.30 5.46
C SER A 104 14.22 -10.36 5.66
N CYS A 105 13.02 -10.89 5.57
CA CYS A 105 11.81 -10.30 6.15
C CYS A 105 11.55 -10.92 7.51
N PHE A 106 10.66 -10.32 8.29
CA PHE A 106 10.29 -10.86 9.59
C PHE A 106 8.78 -10.97 9.70
N ILE A 107 8.31 -12.03 10.35
CA ILE A 107 6.89 -12.28 10.55
C ILE A 107 6.51 -11.88 11.97
N THR A 108 5.38 -11.20 12.09
CA THR A 108 4.73 -10.91 13.35
C THR A 108 3.22 -11.06 13.20
N TYR A 109 2.48 -10.84 14.25
CA TYR A 109 1.02 -11.02 14.26
C TYR A 109 0.35 -9.90 15.05
N THR A 110 -0.87 -9.55 14.68
CA THR A 110 -1.75 -8.78 15.57
C THR A 110 -2.16 -9.63 16.77
N SER A 111 -2.62 -8.99 17.83
CA SER A 111 -3.18 -9.65 19.03
C SER A 111 -4.61 -9.17 19.29
N PRO A 112 -5.35 -9.80 20.21
CA PRO A 112 -6.66 -9.32 20.63
C PRO A 112 -6.63 -7.89 21.19
N GLU A 113 -5.56 -7.51 21.90
CA GLU A 113 -5.38 -6.15 22.39
C GLU A 113 -5.23 -5.15 21.23
N VAL A 114 -4.42 -5.49 20.23
CA VAL A 114 -4.28 -4.69 19.00
C VAL A 114 -5.63 -4.56 18.29
N HIS A 115 -6.40 -5.65 18.20
CA HIS A 115 -7.74 -5.62 17.60
C HIS A 115 -8.69 -4.70 18.38
N SER A 116 -8.60 -4.68 19.72
CA SER A 116 -9.41 -3.80 20.57
C SER A 116 -9.10 -2.33 20.29
N ILE A 117 -7.82 -1.96 20.28
CA ILE A 117 -7.35 -0.59 19.98
C ILE A 117 -7.82 -0.14 18.59
N LEU A 118 -7.63 -1.02 17.58
CA LEU A 118 -8.03 -0.69 16.20
C LEU A 118 -9.54 -0.45 16.08
N LYS A 119 -10.36 -1.21 16.82
CA LYS A 119 -11.82 -1.06 16.84
C LYS A 119 -12.27 0.29 17.38
N GLU A 120 -11.54 0.91 18.29
CA GLU A 120 -11.83 2.26 18.79
C GLU A 120 -11.85 3.31 17.66
N GLY A 121 -11.08 3.08 16.60
CA GLY A 121 -11.04 3.97 15.43
C GLY A 121 -12.07 3.67 14.34
N PHE A 122 -12.89 2.63 14.46
CA PHE A 122 -13.78 2.20 13.38
C PHE A 122 -14.85 3.22 13.03
N GLU A 123 -15.37 3.97 14.00
CA GLU A 123 -16.35 5.06 13.75
C GLU A 123 -15.73 6.17 12.89
N ASP A 124 -14.44 6.39 13.02
CA ASP A 124 -13.68 7.39 12.26
C ASP A 124 -13.09 6.83 10.95
N SER A 125 -13.20 5.52 10.72
CA SER A 125 -12.76 4.91 9.48
C SER A 125 -13.56 5.43 8.28
N PRO A 126 -12.90 5.97 7.26
CA PRO A 126 -13.58 6.39 6.04
C PRO A 126 -14.24 5.24 5.28
N MET A 127 -13.84 3.99 5.55
CA MET A 127 -14.47 2.79 5.02
C MET A 127 -15.84 2.54 5.63
N PHE A 128 -15.91 2.51 6.97
CA PHE A 128 -17.15 2.18 7.67
C PHE A 128 -18.13 3.36 7.72
N SER A 129 -17.62 4.58 7.70
CA SER A 129 -18.46 5.80 7.61
C SER A 129 -19.03 6.07 6.21
N GLY A 130 -18.72 5.25 5.20
CA GLY A 130 -19.19 5.43 3.82
C GLY A 130 -18.56 6.62 3.08
N ARG A 131 -17.52 7.25 3.62
CA ARG A 131 -16.79 8.35 2.95
C ARG A 131 -16.00 7.89 1.74
N ILE A 132 -15.48 6.66 1.77
CA ILE A 132 -14.87 6.03 0.60
C ILE A 132 -15.97 5.41 -0.24
N LYS A 133 -16.25 6.05 -1.39
CA LYS A 133 -17.17 5.55 -2.40
C LYS A 133 -16.38 4.81 -3.49
N GLY A 134 -15.97 3.59 -3.24
CA GLY A 134 -15.20 2.82 -4.22
C GLY A 134 -15.21 1.33 -3.89
N LEU A 135 -14.98 0.52 -4.92
CA LEU A 135 -14.81 -0.91 -4.75
C LEU A 135 -13.39 -1.18 -4.25
N GLY A 136 -13.28 -1.87 -3.12
CA GLY A 136 -12.00 -2.43 -2.69
C GLY A 136 -11.57 -3.57 -3.61
N PRO A 137 -10.28 -3.67 -3.96
CA PRO A 137 -9.78 -4.83 -4.68
C PRO A 137 -9.93 -6.08 -3.81
N ARG A 138 -10.27 -7.21 -4.45
CA ARG A 138 -10.56 -8.46 -3.76
C ARG A 138 -9.42 -8.95 -2.85
N TYR A 139 -8.18 -8.66 -3.23
CA TYR A 139 -6.98 -9.23 -2.62
C TYR A 139 -6.18 -8.24 -1.75
N CYS A 140 -6.70 -7.06 -1.47
CA CYS A 140 -6.05 -6.09 -0.61
C CYS A 140 -7.02 -5.58 0.47
N PRO A 141 -7.48 -6.45 1.40
CA PRO A 141 -8.28 -6.01 2.53
C PRO A 141 -7.41 -5.19 3.48
N SER A 142 -7.95 -4.10 4.00
CA SER A 142 -7.32 -3.36 5.09
C SER A 142 -7.36 -4.18 6.38
N ILE A 143 -6.59 -3.75 7.40
CA ILE A 143 -6.63 -4.43 8.70
C ILE A 143 -8.02 -4.36 9.33
N GLU A 144 -8.73 -3.23 9.14
CA GLU A 144 -10.11 -3.05 9.60
C GLU A 144 -11.04 -4.10 8.97
N ASP A 145 -10.93 -4.30 7.65
CA ASP A 145 -11.68 -5.35 6.94
C ASP A 145 -11.39 -6.75 7.47
N LYS A 146 -10.12 -7.04 7.78
CA LYS A 146 -9.73 -8.34 8.30
C LYS A 146 -10.33 -8.60 9.67
N ILE A 147 -10.27 -7.61 10.56
CA ILE A 147 -10.79 -7.71 11.92
C ILE A 147 -12.32 -7.87 11.91
N GLU A 148 -13.02 -7.16 11.02
CA GLU A 148 -14.48 -7.23 10.91
C GLU A 148 -14.93 -8.55 10.29
N ARG A 149 -14.40 -8.89 9.11
CA ARG A 149 -14.83 -10.07 8.35
C ARG A 149 -14.38 -11.38 8.97
N PHE A 150 -13.27 -11.38 9.68
CA PHE A 150 -12.69 -12.57 10.32
C PHE A 150 -12.60 -12.40 11.84
N SER A 151 -13.67 -11.88 12.43
CA SER A 151 -13.75 -11.54 13.86
C SER A 151 -13.48 -12.73 14.82
N THR A 152 -13.59 -13.95 14.33
CA THR A 152 -13.24 -15.17 15.09
C THR A 152 -11.75 -15.46 15.14
N LYS A 153 -10.93 -14.76 14.33
CA LYS A 153 -9.48 -14.92 14.34
C LYS A 153 -8.86 -14.01 15.40
N GLU A 154 -8.11 -14.61 16.31
CA GLU A 154 -7.41 -13.88 17.36
C GLU A 154 -6.19 -13.11 16.86
N ARG A 155 -5.67 -13.48 15.66
CA ARG A 155 -4.48 -12.85 15.10
C ARG A 155 -4.48 -12.85 13.57
N HIS A 156 -3.86 -11.83 12.98
CA HIS A 156 -3.56 -11.73 11.55
C HIS A 156 -2.06 -11.61 11.35
N GLN A 157 -1.54 -12.37 10.41
CA GLN A 157 -0.11 -12.34 10.05
C GLN A 157 0.25 -11.03 9.37
N LEU A 158 1.42 -10.50 9.75
CA LEU A 158 2.03 -9.30 9.23
C LEU A 158 3.47 -9.61 8.84
N PHE A 159 3.98 -8.90 7.82
CA PHE A 159 5.37 -8.99 7.42
C PHE A 159 6.06 -7.65 7.64
N ILE A 160 7.22 -7.70 8.27
CA ILE A 160 8.12 -6.57 8.49
C ILE A 160 9.14 -6.62 7.36
N GLU A 161 9.01 -5.73 6.39
CA GLU A 161 9.77 -5.74 5.14
C GLU A 161 10.61 -4.47 5.01
N PRO A 162 11.94 -4.56 4.80
CA PRO A 162 12.75 -3.37 4.51
C PRO A 162 12.30 -2.72 3.19
N GLU A 163 12.08 -1.41 3.17
CA GLU A 163 11.76 -0.65 1.95
C GLU A 163 12.95 -0.57 0.97
N GLY A 164 14.15 -0.81 1.44
CA GLY A 164 15.35 -0.81 0.64
C GLY A 164 16.57 -1.29 1.40
N ARG A 165 17.72 -1.29 0.73
CA ARG A 165 18.98 -1.81 1.29
C ARG A 165 19.61 -0.85 2.29
N ASP A 166 19.49 0.44 2.07
CA ASP A 166 20.20 1.50 2.78
C ASP A 166 19.23 2.45 3.50
N THR A 167 18.06 1.94 3.89
CA THR A 167 17.05 2.69 4.63
C THR A 167 16.68 1.98 5.94
N ILE A 168 16.30 2.77 6.92
CA ILE A 168 15.71 2.29 8.18
C ILE A 168 14.19 2.14 8.08
N GLU A 169 13.61 2.54 6.96
CA GLU A 169 12.16 2.51 6.73
C GLU A 169 11.68 1.09 6.48
N ILE A 170 10.70 0.69 7.26
CA ILE A 170 10.09 -0.63 7.21
C ILE A 170 8.63 -0.54 6.73
N TYR A 171 8.29 -1.37 5.77
CA TYR A 171 6.94 -1.60 5.31
C TYR A 171 6.27 -2.69 6.14
N LEU A 172 5.16 -2.36 6.80
CA LEU A 172 4.38 -3.33 7.57
C LEU A 172 3.32 -3.98 6.69
N ASN A 173 3.71 -4.96 5.89
CA ASN A 173 2.83 -5.63 4.95
C ASN A 173 1.73 -6.42 5.66
N GLY A 174 0.51 -6.26 5.18
CA GLY A 174 -0.69 -6.86 5.78
C GLY A 174 -1.43 -5.96 6.78
N PHE A 175 -0.88 -4.77 7.08
CA PHE A 175 -1.48 -3.78 7.98
C PHE A 175 -1.95 -2.51 7.25
N SER A 176 -2.39 -2.66 6.00
CA SER A 176 -2.97 -1.52 5.27
C SER A 176 -4.18 -0.98 6.02
N THR A 177 -4.23 0.33 6.21
CA THR A 177 -5.26 0.99 7.01
C THR A 177 -5.57 2.39 6.54
N SER A 178 -6.76 2.88 6.88
CA SER A 178 -7.17 4.28 6.74
C SER A 178 -7.66 4.87 8.07
N LEU A 179 -7.43 4.18 9.18
CA LEU A 179 -7.76 4.64 10.52
C LEU A 179 -7.03 5.95 10.87
N PRO A 180 -7.50 6.70 11.88
CA PRO A 180 -6.78 7.84 12.41
C PRO A 180 -5.34 7.51 12.81
N GLU A 181 -4.44 8.49 12.70
CA GLU A 181 -3.02 8.31 12.97
C GLU A 181 -2.75 7.89 14.41
N GLU A 182 -3.47 8.47 15.34
CA GLU A 182 -3.39 8.17 16.78
C GLU A 182 -3.77 6.72 17.10
N VAL A 183 -4.67 6.13 16.31
CA VAL A 183 -5.07 4.72 16.47
C VAL A 183 -4.01 3.79 15.87
N GLN A 184 -3.40 4.21 14.75
CA GLN A 184 -2.36 3.44 14.09
C GLN A 184 -1.12 3.29 14.96
#